data_b299ef72beaf0ba09cfd50ef65048479
#
_entry.id   b299ef72beaf0ba09cfd50ef65048479
#
_cell.length_a   1.000
_cell.length_b   1.000
_cell.length_c   1.000
_cell.angle_alpha   90.00
_cell.angle_beta   90.00
_cell.angle_gamma   90.00
#
_symmetry.space_group_name_H-M   'P 1'
#
loop_
_entity.id
_entity.type
_entity.pdbx_description
1 polymer ?
#
loop_
_entity_poly.entity_id
_entity_poly.type
_entity_poly.pdbx_seq_one_letter_code
_entity_poly.pdbx_strand_id
1 'polypeptide(L)'
;MIEYNIGIMGAGYIAGVIAKVLKDMNGFCPYAIAAREETKAKEFAEKYEIEKAYGSYEAMLEDPDVELVYIATVNSNHVELAKKCIDAGKPVFVEKPISYNAKTAADLLKYSTEKGVFCGEAMWLRYNPLMNFVVDNLKKNIIGDVRCVTANIGYNLGGRERLLKPELAGGALLDIGVYPITAVFMIMGGGPINVVAEPIITTTGVDAYSSIYMR
;
A
#
# COMPACT_ATOMS: atom_id res chain seq x y z
N MET A 1 -5.20 10.72 -26.42
CA MET A 1 -5.42 9.65 -25.41
C MET A 1 -5.92 10.35 -24.16
N ILE A 2 -6.86 9.76 -23.42
CA ILE A 2 -7.26 10.27 -22.12
C ILE A 2 -6.08 10.00 -21.17
N GLU A 3 -5.61 11.02 -20.48
CA GLU A 3 -4.53 10.92 -19.49
C GLU A 3 -5.11 11.26 -18.11
N TYR A 4 -4.94 10.38 -17.15
CA TYR A 4 -5.42 10.58 -15.78
C TYR A 4 -4.36 11.30 -14.95
N ASN A 5 -4.76 12.39 -14.32
CA ASN A 5 -3.93 13.18 -13.43
C ASN A 5 -3.89 12.58 -12.03
N ILE A 6 -2.73 12.09 -11.64
CA ILE A 6 -2.53 11.41 -10.35
C ILE A 6 -1.94 12.37 -9.33
N GLY A 7 -2.66 12.54 -8.21
CA GLY A 7 -2.15 13.21 -7.02
C GLY A 7 -1.44 12.21 -6.09
N ILE A 8 -0.25 12.53 -5.62
CA ILE A 8 0.52 11.68 -4.71
C ILE A 8 0.52 12.31 -3.31
N MET A 9 0.12 11.57 -2.29
CA MET A 9 0.21 12.00 -0.88
C MET A 9 1.46 11.40 -0.22
N GLY A 10 2.35 12.28 0.27
CA GLY A 10 3.61 11.90 0.91
C GLY A 10 4.81 11.98 -0.04
N ALA A 11 5.88 12.68 0.37
CA ALA A 11 7.11 12.91 -0.42
C ALA A 11 8.25 11.96 0.00
N GLY A 12 7.94 10.68 0.23
CA GLY A 12 8.88 9.65 0.65
C GLY A 12 9.49 8.86 -0.51
N TYR A 13 10.25 7.80 -0.13
CA TYR A 13 10.91 6.91 -1.10
C TYR A 13 9.90 6.26 -2.07
N ILE A 14 8.81 5.69 -1.54
CA ILE A 14 7.79 5.02 -2.37
C ILE A 14 7.09 6.00 -3.30
N ALA A 15 6.78 7.21 -2.84
CA ALA A 15 6.25 8.27 -3.69
C ALA A 15 7.15 8.53 -4.90
N GLY A 16 8.48 8.54 -4.70
CA GLY A 16 9.45 8.71 -5.78
C GLY A 16 9.49 7.53 -6.76
N VAL A 17 9.26 6.30 -6.27
CA VAL A 17 9.13 5.13 -7.14
C VAL A 17 7.88 5.25 -8.00
N ILE A 18 6.73 5.59 -7.39
CA ILE A 18 5.45 5.74 -8.10
C ILE A 18 5.51 6.88 -9.10
N ALA A 19 6.09 8.03 -8.75
CA ALA A 19 6.23 9.15 -9.68
C ALA A 19 7.00 8.75 -10.96
N LYS A 20 8.05 7.94 -10.84
CA LYS A 20 8.78 7.42 -12.00
C LYS A 20 7.95 6.44 -12.81
N VAL A 21 7.30 5.48 -12.14
CA VAL A 21 6.46 4.49 -12.82
C VAL A 21 5.33 5.16 -13.61
N LEU A 22 4.66 6.16 -13.02
CA LEU A 22 3.58 6.89 -13.70
C LEU A 22 4.05 7.62 -14.95
N LYS A 23 5.28 8.16 -14.96
CA LYS A 23 5.86 8.78 -16.16
C LYS A 23 6.07 7.80 -17.32
N ASP A 24 6.36 6.53 -16.99
CA ASP A 24 6.58 5.49 -17.97
C ASP A 24 5.27 4.79 -18.41
N MET A 25 4.15 5.09 -17.74
CA MET A 25 2.84 4.49 -18.01
C MET A 25 2.01 5.34 -18.96
N ASN A 26 1.59 4.78 -20.09
CA ASN A 26 0.66 5.46 -20.98
C ASN A 26 -0.70 5.69 -20.32
N GLY A 27 -1.24 6.90 -20.41
CA GLY A 27 -2.56 7.26 -19.89
C GLY A 27 -2.56 7.68 -18.42
N PHE A 28 -1.39 7.88 -17.81
CA PHE A 28 -1.27 8.39 -16.44
C PHE A 28 -0.19 9.46 -16.33
N CYS A 29 -0.46 10.51 -15.57
CA CYS A 29 0.45 11.60 -15.32
C CYS A 29 0.65 11.80 -13.80
N PRO A 30 1.88 11.82 -13.27
CA PRO A 30 2.12 12.27 -11.91
C PRO A 30 1.95 13.79 -11.86
N TYR A 31 0.72 14.25 -11.69
CA TYR A 31 0.31 15.66 -11.83
C TYR A 31 0.55 16.48 -10.58
N ALA A 32 0.27 15.94 -9.40
CA ALA A 32 0.34 16.67 -8.14
C ALA A 32 1.06 15.87 -7.05
N ILE A 33 1.77 16.58 -6.17
CA ILE A 33 2.35 16.05 -4.93
C ILE A 33 1.88 16.87 -3.74
N ALA A 34 1.49 16.21 -2.66
CA ALA A 34 1.19 16.86 -1.40
C ALA A 34 2.05 16.32 -0.25
N ALA A 35 2.57 17.21 0.58
CA ALA A 35 3.28 16.88 1.81
C ALA A 35 2.85 17.84 2.93
N ARG A 36 3.11 17.45 4.20
CA ARG A 36 2.82 18.30 5.37
C ARG A 36 3.67 19.55 5.45
N GLU A 37 4.77 19.58 4.74
CA GLU A 37 5.69 20.71 4.62
C GLU A 37 5.75 21.10 3.14
N GLU A 38 5.37 22.33 2.84
CA GLU A 38 5.32 22.85 1.46
C GLU A 38 6.69 22.81 0.77
N THR A 39 7.75 23.06 1.51
CA THR A 39 9.13 22.98 1.00
C THR A 39 9.45 21.58 0.48
N LYS A 40 9.09 20.52 1.24
CA LYS A 40 9.29 19.13 0.82
C LYS A 40 8.45 18.77 -0.41
N ALA A 41 7.25 19.31 -0.51
CA ALA A 41 6.42 19.10 -1.70
C ALA A 41 7.05 19.75 -2.93
N LYS A 42 7.55 21.00 -2.81
CA LYS A 42 8.21 21.72 -3.90
C LYS A 42 9.52 21.04 -4.35
N GLU A 43 10.39 20.67 -3.41
CA GLU A 43 11.62 19.93 -3.71
C GLU A 43 11.34 18.59 -4.41
N PHE A 44 10.30 17.89 -3.97
CA PHE A 44 9.88 16.63 -4.60
C PHE A 44 9.33 16.88 -6.01
N ALA A 45 8.49 17.89 -6.18
CA ALA A 45 7.92 18.26 -7.48
C ALA A 45 9.01 18.62 -8.49
N GLU A 46 9.98 19.43 -8.09
CA GLU A 46 11.15 19.79 -8.92
C GLU A 46 11.94 18.53 -9.33
N LYS A 47 12.27 17.68 -8.34
CA LYS A 47 13.07 16.47 -8.55
C LYS A 47 12.41 15.46 -9.50
N TYR A 48 11.09 15.34 -9.45
CA TYR A 48 10.34 14.39 -10.25
C TYR A 48 9.53 15.03 -11.37
N GLU A 49 9.74 16.35 -11.63
CA GLU A 49 9.07 17.13 -12.68
C GLU A 49 7.54 16.97 -12.62
N ILE A 50 6.99 17.15 -11.41
CA ILE A 50 5.55 17.15 -11.14
C ILE A 50 5.05 18.59 -11.19
N GLU A 51 3.92 18.83 -11.87
CA GLU A 51 3.42 20.18 -12.16
C GLU A 51 3.00 20.95 -10.91
N LYS A 52 2.28 20.29 -9.99
CA LYS A 52 1.68 20.93 -8.82
C LYS A 52 2.30 20.42 -7.51
N ALA A 53 2.55 21.32 -6.58
CA ALA A 53 3.04 21.01 -5.23
C ALA A 53 2.17 21.68 -4.17
N TYR A 54 1.67 20.88 -3.21
CA TYR A 54 0.78 21.33 -2.14
C TYR A 54 1.39 21.11 -0.77
N GLY A 55 1.30 22.12 0.10
CA GLY A 55 1.75 22.07 1.50
C GLY A 55 0.76 21.37 2.45
N SER A 56 -0.40 20.93 1.96
CA SER A 56 -1.36 20.12 2.69
C SER A 56 -2.07 19.12 1.78
N TYR A 57 -2.57 18.04 2.37
CA TYR A 57 -3.33 17.03 1.62
C TYR A 57 -4.70 17.56 1.19
N GLU A 58 -5.31 18.39 2.04
CA GLU A 58 -6.60 19.02 1.80
C GLU A 58 -6.54 19.93 0.57
N ALA A 59 -5.50 20.78 0.46
CA ALA A 59 -5.33 21.68 -0.69
C ALA A 59 -5.21 20.89 -2.02
N MET A 60 -4.52 19.74 -2.01
CA MET A 60 -4.48 18.89 -3.20
C MET A 60 -5.83 18.26 -3.52
N LEU A 61 -6.63 17.90 -2.51
CA LEU A 61 -7.95 17.31 -2.73
C LEU A 61 -8.97 18.31 -3.27
N GLU A 62 -8.77 19.60 -3.04
CA GLU A 62 -9.59 20.68 -3.59
C GLU A 62 -9.28 20.96 -5.08
N ASP A 63 -8.15 20.49 -5.60
CA ASP A 63 -7.80 20.63 -7.01
C ASP A 63 -8.70 19.74 -7.89
N PRO A 64 -9.56 20.33 -8.77
CA PRO A 64 -10.47 19.55 -9.62
C PRO A 64 -9.73 18.69 -10.66
N ASP A 65 -8.52 19.08 -11.03
CA ASP A 65 -7.73 18.37 -12.04
C ASP A 65 -7.04 17.11 -11.48
N VAL A 66 -7.00 16.91 -10.16
CA VAL A 66 -6.57 15.64 -9.56
C VAL A 66 -7.71 14.63 -9.66
N GLU A 67 -7.53 13.59 -10.48
CA GLU A 67 -8.57 12.60 -10.81
C GLU A 67 -8.48 11.32 -10.00
N LEU A 68 -7.27 10.94 -9.54
CA LEU A 68 -7.01 9.79 -8.69
C LEU A 68 -5.89 10.13 -7.72
N VAL A 69 -5.96 9.60 -6.50
CA VAL A 69 -4.95 9.82 -5.46
C VAL A 69 -4.19 8.54 -5.17
N TYR A 70 -2.86 8.65 -5.02
CA TYR A 70 -2.00 7.58 -4.52
C TYR A 70 -1.42 7.97 -3.15
N ILE A 71 -1.76 7.21 -2.11
CA ILE A 71 -1.28 7.46 -0.75
C ILE A 71 0.00 6.67 -0.51
N ALA A 72 1.13 7.39 -0.35
CA ALA A 72 2.48 6.87 -0.09
C ALA A 72 3.06 7.41 1.23
N THR A 73 2.24 7.48 2.27
CA THR A 73 2.62 7.99 3.60
C THR A 73 3.07 6.86 4.53
N VAL A 74 3.19 7.12 5.84
CA VAL A 74 3.39 6.08 6.86
C VAL A 74 2.08 5.33 7.11
N ASN A 75 2.18 4.05 7.51
CA ASN A 75 1.04 3.13 7.63
C ASN A 75 -0.10 3.67 8.50
N SER A 76 0.22 4.37 9.60
CA SER A 76 -0.78 4.92 10.53
C SER A 76 -1.71 5.95 9.89
N ASN A 77 -1.30 6.61 8.81
CA ASN A 77 -2.08 7.67 8.16
C ASN A 77 -2.99 7.15 7.03
N HIS A 78 -2.81 5.91 6.59
CA HIS A 78 -3.46 5.36 5.40
C HIS A 78 -4.98 5.48 5.45
N VAL A 79 -5.60 5.01 6.54
CA VAL A 79 -7.07 4.99 6.68
C VAL A 79 -7.67 6.39 6.75
N GLU A 80 -7.04 7.30 7.50
CA GLU A 80 -7.53 8.68 7.64
C GLU A 80 -7.47 9.41 6.30
N LEU A 81 -6.33 9.32 5.62
CA LEU A 81 -6.14 9.99 4.33
C LEU A 81 -7.04 9.38 3.24
N ALA A 82 -7.22 8.06 3.24
CA ALA A 82 -8.14 7.41 2.31
C ALA A 82 -9.59 7.90 2.51
N LYS A 83 -10.05 8.07 3.75
CA LYS A 83 -11.37 8.65 4.03
C LYS A 83 -11.50 10.08 3.52
N LYS A 84 -10.46 10.92 3.67
CA LYS A 84 -10.46 12.28 3.11
C LYS A 84 -10.58 12.28 1.59
N CYS A 85 -9.88 11.35 0.90
CA CYS A 85 -10.01 11.19 -0.54
C CYS A 85 -11.44 10.78 -0.93
N ILE A 86 -12.02 9.80 -0.23
CA ILE A 86 -13.39 9.34 -0.45
C ILE A 86 -14.39 10.47 -0.24
N ASP A 87 -14.24 11.28 0.83
CA ASP A 87 -15.12 12.42 1.11
C ASP A 87 -15.01 13.51 0.04
N ALA A 88 -13.83 13.68 -0.55
CA ALA A 88 -13.61 14.57 -1.69
C ALA A 88 -14.09 13.98 -3.03
N GLY A 89 -14.65 12.77 -3.04
CA GLY A 89 -15.11 12.08 -4.24
C GLY A 89 -13.98 11.58 -5.15
N LYS A 90 -12.74 11.52 -4.63
CA LYS A 90 -11.56 11.14 -5.43
C LYS A 90 -11.21 9.66 -5.23
N PRO A 91 -11.20 8.86 -6.31
CA PRO A 91 -10.68 7.49 -6.27
C PRO A 91 -9.29 7.42 -5.66
N VAL A 92 -8.99 6.35 -4.91
CA VAL A 92 -7.73 6.28 -4.16
C VAL A 92 -7.11 4.88 -4.18
N PHE A 93 -5.81 4.83 -4.44
CA PHE A 93 -4.94 3.71 -4.10
C PHE A 93 -4.15 4.02 -2.85
N VAL A 94 -4.16 3.08 -1.91
CA VAL A 94 -3.45 3.17 -0.63
C VAL A 94 -2.29 2.19 -0.63
N GLU A 95 -1.09 2.65 -0.31
CA GLU A 95 0.06 1.75 -0.10
C GLU A 95 -0.26 0.64 0.90
N LYS A 96 0.41 -0.49 0.69
CA LYS A 96 0.31 -1.62 1.63
C LYS A 96 1.01 -1.29 2.97
N PRO A 97 0.48 -1.75 4.10
CA PRO A 97 -0.86 -2.32 4.25
C PRO A 97 -1.93 -1.23 4.19
N ILE A 98 -3.07 -1.52 3.60
CA ILE A 98 -4.18 -0.55 3.51
C ILE A 98 -4.61 -0.03 4.90
N SER A 99 -4.43 -0.87 5.92
CA SER A 99 -4.71 -0.58 7.32
C SER A 99 -3.85 -1.45 8.23
N TYR A 100 -3.72 -1.03 9.49
CA TYR A 100 -2.97 -1.75 10.51
C TYR A 100 -3.78 -2.89 11.18
N ASN A 101 -5.07 -3.05 10.89
CA ASN A 101 -5.88 -4.18 11.32
C ASN A 101 -7.09 -4.43 10.41
N ALA A 102 -7.65 -5.66 10.51
CA ALA A 102 -8.75 -6.09 9.68
C ALA A 102 -10.05 -5.29 9.87
N LYS A 103 -10.35 -4.87 11.11
CA LYS A 103 -11.58 -4.10 11.40
C LYS A 103 -11.57 -2.75 10.69
N THR A 104 -10.49 -1.98 10.85
CA THR A 104 -10.38 -0.67 10.21
C THR A 104 -10.28 -0.77 8.69
N ALA A 105 -9.69 -1.86 8.14
CA ALA A 105 -9.70 -2.13 6.71
C ALA A 105 -11.14 -2.40 6.21
N ALA A 106 -11.89 -3.25 6.88
CA ALA A 106 -13.28 -3.56 6.53
C ALA A 106 -14.18 -2.31 6.62
N ASP A 107 -14.03 -1.51 7.69
CA ASP A 107 -14.77 -0.27 7.87
C ASP A 107 -14.45 0.76 6.76
N LEU A 108 -13.20 0.86 6.32
CA LEU A 108 -12.78 1.73 5.22
C LEU A 108 -13.39 1.28 3.88
N LEU A 109 -13.31 -0.01 3.57
CA LEU A 109 -13.86 -0.55 2.31
C LEU A 109 -15.39 -0.45 2.27
N LYS A 110 -16.06 -0.67 3.39
CA LYS A 110 -17.50 -0.43 3.52
C LYS A 110 -17.83 1.04 3.26
N TYR A 111 -17.10 1.96 3.89
CA TYR A 111 -17.27 3.40 3.70
C TYR A 111 -17.09 3.82 2.23
N SER A 112 -16.05 3.32 1.57
CA SER A 112 -15.80 3.52 0.14
C SER A 112 -17.00 3.06 -0.71
N THR A 113 -17.54 1.88 -0.43
CA THR A 113 -18.71 1.33 -1.13
C THR A 113 -19.96 2.19 -0.92
N GLU A 114 -20.22 2.62 0.31
CA GLU A 114 -21.38 3.48 0.66
C GLU A 114 -21.32 4.84 -0.04
N LYS A 115 -20.12 5.38 -0.21
CA LYS A 115 -19.90 6.65 -0.93
C LYS A 115 -19.83 6.50 -2.45
N GLY A 116 -19.74 5.27 -2.97
CA GLY A 116 -19.56 5.01 -4.41
C GLY A 116 -18.22 5.47 -4.97
N VAL A 117 -17.18 5.61 -4.13
CA VAL A 117 -15.84 6.05 -4.51
C VAL A 117 -14.87 4.89 -4.38
N PHE A 118 -14.10 4.63 -5.42
CA PHE A 118 -13.12 3.53 -5.41
C PHE A 118 -12.02 3.74 -4.36
N CYS A 119 -11.72 2.68 -3.61
CA CYS A 119 -10.59 2.60 -2.70
C CYS A 119 -9.94 1.21 -2.83
N GLY A 120 -8.66 1.16 -3.18
CA GLY A 120 -7.93 -0.08 -3.38
C GLY A 120 -6.57 -0.10 -2.69
N GLU A 121 -6.12 -1.30 -2.28
CA GLU A 121 -4.78 -1.50 -1.75
C GLU A 121 -3.76 -1.67 -2.88
N ALA A 122 -2.65 -0.95 -2.80
CA ALA A 122 -1.53 -1.07 -3.73
C ALA A 122 -0.61 -2.25 -3.35
N MET A 123 -1.17 -3.44 -3.19
CA MET A 123 -0.43 -4.69 -3.00
C MET A 123 0.07 -5.19 -4.36
N TRP A 124 1.19 -4.64 -4.81
CA TRP A 124 1.75 -4.90 -6.13
C TRP A 124 1.99 -6.39 -6.46
N LEU A 125 2.19 -7.23 -5.43
CA LEU A 125 2.38 -8.67 -5.62
C LEU A 125 1.18 -9.34 -6.31
N ARG A 126 -0.04 -8.85 -6.07
CA ARG A 126 -1.28 -9.35 -6.70
C ARG A 126 -1.34 -9.05 -8.21
N TYR A 127 -0.60 -8.05 -8.64
CA TYR A 127 -0.56 -7.60 -10.05
C TYR A 127 0.73 -8.02 -10.75
N ASN A 128 1.65 -8.69 -10.03
CA ASN A 128 2.92 -9.16 -10.60
C ASN A 128 2.66 -10.27 -11.65
N PRO A 129 3.10 -10.09 -12.91
CA PRO A 129 2.84 -11.05 -13.99
C PRO A 129 3.38 -12.45 -13.70
N LEU A 130 4.56 -12.55 -13.07
CA LEU A 130 5.15 -13.85 -12.72
C LEU A 130 4.32 -14.54 -11.65
N MET A 131 3.86 -13.82 -10.62
CA MET A 131 3.01 -14.41 -9.58
C MET A 131 1.67 -14.88 -10.16
N ASN A 132 1.06 -14.10 -11.04
CA ASN A 132 -0.16 -14.49 -11.76
C ASN A 132 0.08 -15.71 -12.64
N PHE A 133 1.19 -15.78 -13.36
CA PHE A 133 1.59 -16.96 -14.14
C PHE A 133 1.68 -18.22 -13.25
N VAL A 134 2.31 -18.12 -12.07
CA VAL A 134 2.39 -19.24 -11.11
C VAL A 134 1.01 -19.67 -10.68
N VAL A 135 0.17 -18.74 -10.21
CA VAL A 135 -1.21 -19.04 -9.74
C VAL A 135 -2.05 -19.68 -10.85
N ASP A 136 -1.98 -19.18 -12.07
CA ASP A 136 -2.74 -19.71 -13.20
C ASP A 136 -2.30 -21.12 -13.60
N ASN A 137 -1.01 -21.45 -13.49
CA ASN A 137 -0.53 -22.80 -13.73
C ASN A 137 -0.91 -23.76 -12.58
N LEU A 138 -0.93 -23.31 -11.34
CA LEU A 138 -1.46 -24.09 -10.22
C LEU A 138 -2.94 -24.40 -10.39
N LYS A 139 -3.77 -23.44 -10.83
CA LYS A 139 -5.18 -23.67 -11.17
C LYS A 139 -5.38 -24.71 -12.29
N LYS A 140 -4.42 -24.82 -13.21
CA LYS A 140 -4.41 -25.85 -14.26
C LYS A 140 -3.92 -27.21 -13.75
N ASN A 141 -3.61 -27.33 -12.48
CA ASN A 141 -3.17 -28.55 -11.81
C ASN A 141 -1.90 -29.18 -12.38
N ILE A 142 -0.95 -28.35 -12.86
CA ILE A 142 0.27 -28.86 -13.54
C ILE A 142 1.22 -29.60 -12.59
N ILE A 143 1.12 -29.39 -11.28
CA ILE A 143 1.90 -30.09 -10.25
C ILE A 143 1.02 -30.92 -9.30
N GLY A 144 -0.26 -31.11 -9.63
CA GLY A 144 -1.24 -31.74 -8.74
C GLY A 144 -1.71 -30.78 -7.63
N ASP A 145 -2.39 -31.32 -6.64
CA ASP A 145 -2.94 -30.56 -5.51
C ASP A 145 -1.83 -29.97 -4.64
N VAL A 146 -1.86 -28.66 -4.43
CA VAL A 146 -0.98 -27.99 -3.48
C VAL A 146 -1.38 -28.36 -2.06
N ARG A 147 -0.49 -29.01 -1.33
CA ARG A 147 -0.72 -29.49 0.05
C ARG A 147 -0.11 -28.59 1.11
N CYS A 148 0.96 -27.88 0.76
CA CYS A 148 1.67 -26.97 1.67
C CYS A 148 2.34 -25.87 0.88
N VAL A 149 2.37 -24.68 1.47
CA VAL A 149 3.13 -23.54 0.97
C VAL A 149 3.98 -23.00 2.10
N THR A 150 5.27 -22.82 1.83
CA THR A 150 6.17 -22.11 2.74
C THR A 150 6.67 -20.85 2.06
N ALA A 151 6.51 -19.71 2.72
CA ALA A 151 6.98 -18.44 2.21
C ALA A 151 7.77 -17.70 3.31
N ASN A 152 8.87 -17.10 2.92
CA ASN A 152 9.75 -16.37 3.84
C ASN A 152 10.24 -15.07 3.18
N ILE A 153 10.34 -14.02 3.96
CA ILE A 153 10.95 -12.74 3.56
C ILE A 153 11.69 -12.15 4.75
N GLY A 154 12.87 -11.60 4.51
CA GLY A 154 13.65 -10.95 5.57
C GLY A 154 14.62 -9.93 5.00
N TYR A 155 14.65 -8.76 5.62
CA TYR A 155 15.59 -7.69 5.33
C TYR A 155 16.11 -7.08 6.63
N ASN A 156 17.37 -6.67 6.65
CA ASN A 156 17.89 -5.87 7.75
C ASN A 156 17.42 -4.41 7.61
N LEU A 157 16.29 -4.10 8.24
CA LEU A 157 15.66 -2.78 8.21
C LEU A 157 15.73 -2.04 9.56
N GLY A 158 16.49 -2.56 10.53
CA GLY A 158 16.59 -2.02 11.91
C GLY A 158 17.04 -0.56 12.02
N GLY A 159 17.65 0.01 10.97
CA GLY A 159 18.00 1.44 10.91
C GLY A 159 16.86 2.36 10.46
N ARG A 160 15.68 1.84 10.14
CA ARG A 160 14.53 2.65 9.70
C ARG A 160 13.64 2.98 10.89
N GLU A 161 13.79 4.17 11.43
CA GLU A 161 13.10 4.65 12.64
C GLU A 161 11.57 4.42 12.61
N ARG A 162 10.90 4.65 11.45
CA ARG A 162 9.45 4.44 11.30
C ARG A 162 9.00 3.02 11.62
N LEU A 163 9.86 2.02 11.40
CA LEU A 163 9.54 0.61 11.64
C LEU A 163 9.63 0.22 13.11
N LEU A 164 10.33 1.02 13.91
CA LEU A 164 10.47 0.84 15.35
C LEU A 164 9.42 1.60 16.17
N LYS A 165 8.50 2.31 15.51
CA LYS A 165 7.49 3.16 16.14
C LYS A 165 6.10 2.53 16.05
N PRO A 166 5.52 2.05 17.19
CA PRO A 166 4.15 1.51 17.21
C PRO A 166 3.11 2.52 16.74
N GLU A 167 3.27 3.80 17.09
CA GLU A 167 2.37 4.90 16.70
C GLU A 167 2.35 5.17 15.19
N LEU A 168 3.36 4.71 14.46
CA LEU A 168 3.40 4.75 12.99
C LEU A 168 2.94 3.45 12.34
N ALA A 169 2.38 2.52 13.12
CA ALA A 169 2.06 1.16 12.69
C ALA A 169 3.30 0.47 12.07
N GLY A 170 4.44 0.53 12.80
CA GLY A 170 5.69 -0.13 12.44
C GLY A 170 5.62 -1.64 12.63
N GLY A 171 6.77 -2.30 12.57
CA GLY A 171 6.91 -3.74 12.71
C GLY A 171 7.14 -4.47 11.40
N ALA A 172 7.72 -5.66 11.51
CA ALA A 172 8.09 -6.49 10.37
C ALA A 172 6.83 -7.06 9.67
N LEU A 173 5.82 -7.44 10.44
CA LEU A 173 4.58 -8.02 9.91
C LEU A 173 3.90 -7.06 8.93
N LEU A 174 3.67 -5.81 9.35
CA LEU A 174 2.99 -4.81 8.53
C LEU A 174 3.86 -4.28 7.38
N ASP A 175 5.19 -4.23 7.56
CA ASP A 175 6.07 -3.73 6.49
C ASP A 175 6.33 -4.77 5.41
N ILE A 176 6.75 -5.98 5.80
CA ILE A 176 7.14 -7.02 4.84
C ILE A 176 6.38 -8.34 4.98
N GLY A 177 5.90 -8.70 6.17
CA GLY A 177 5.18 -9.95 6.43
C GLY A 177 3.87 -10.08 5.63
N VAL A 178 3.29 -8.96 5.22
CA VAL A 178 2.11 -8.93 4.33
C VAL A 178 2.37 -9.59 2.97
N TYR A 179 3.61 -9.63 2.48
CA TYR A 179 3.94 -10.25 1.19
C TYR A 179 3.85 -11.79 1.21
N PRO A 180 4.56 -12.51 2.12
CA PRO A 180 4.43 -13.97 2.19
C PRO A 180 3.00 -14.41 2.53
N ILE A 181 2.29 -13.67 3.39
CA ILE A 181 0.88 -13.92 3.67
C ILE A 181 0.05 -13.79 2.38
N THR A 182 0.21 -12.71 1.63
CA THR A 182 -0.49 -12.50 0.35
C THR A 182 -0.16 -13.62 -0.64
N ALA A 183 1.10 -14.02 -0.77
CA ALA A 183 1.51 -15.12 -1.66
C ALA A 183 0.81 -16.43 -1.30
N VAL A 184 0.78 -16.79 0.00
CA VAL A 184 0.08 -17.99 0.48
C VAL A 184 -1.40 -17.93 0.13
N PHE A 185 -2.08 -16.81 0.39
CA PHE A 185 -3.51 -16.65 0.03
C PHE A 185 -3.76 -16.73 -1.48
N MET A 186 -2.87 -16.19 -2.31
CA MET A 186 -2.99 -16.29 -3.78
C MET A 186 -2.86 -17.73 -4.26
N ILE A 187 -2.00 -18.52 -3.63
CA ILE A 187 -1.73 -19.93 -4.01
C ILE A 187 -2.80 -20.87 -3.46
N MET A 188 -3.16 -20.71 -2.19
CA MET A 188 -4.11 -21.61 -1.51
C MET A 188 -5.59 -21.31 -1.81
N GLY A 189 -5.89 -20.07 -2.26
CA GLY A 189 -7.23 -19.67 -2.72
C GLY A 189 -8.28 -19.49 -1.63
N GLY A 190 -7.91 -19.46 -0.35
CA GLY A 190 -8.86 -19.34 0.76
C GLY A 190 -8.24 -18.80 2.03
N GLY A 191 -9.09 -18.43 3.00
CA GLY A 191 -8.65 -18.03 4.33
C GLY A 191 -8.37 -19.23 5.23
N PRO A 192 -7.46 -19.12 6.20
CA PRO A 192 -7.14 -20.19 7.14
C PRO A 192 -8.28 -20.42 8.13
N ILE A 193 -8.45 -21.70 8.56
CA ILE A 193 -9.37 -22.08 9.62
C ILE A 193 -8.75 -21.84 10.99
N ASN A 194 -7.42 -21.91 11.07
CA ASN A 194 -6.64 -21.71 12.28
C ASN A 194 -5.34 -20.98 11.98
N VAL A 195 -4.95 -20.07 12.85
CA VAL A 195 -3.70 -19.32 12.76
C VAL A 195 -2.97 -19.37 14.11
N VAL A 196 -1.70 -19.75 14.07
CA VAL A 196 -0.78 -19.63 15.21
C VAL A 196 0.37 -18.73 14.79
N ALA A 197 0.69 -17.75 15.62
CA ALA A 197 1.75 -16.79 15.34
C ALA A 197 2.65 -16.64 16.58
N GLU A 198 3.97 -16.65 16.35
CA GLU A 198 5.01 -16.45 17.35
C GLU A 198 5.89 -15.28 16.93
N PRO A 199 5.62 -14.06 17.44
CA PRO A 199 6.43 -12.90 17.15
C PRO A 199 7.65 -12.81 18.08
N ILE A 200 8.75 -12.25 17.57
CA ILE A 200 9.83 -11.69 18.39
C ILE A 200 9.60 -10.19 18.48
N ILE A 201 9.31 -9.71 19.69
CA ILE A 201 8.99 -8.30 19.93
C ILE A 201 10.26 -7.51 20.28
N THR A 202 10.41 -6.35 19.67
CA THR A 202 11.48 -5.39 19.97
C THR A 202 11.26 -4.69 21.31
N THR A 203 12.26 -3.98 21.79
CA THR A 203 12.14 -3.12 23.00
C THR A 203 11.14 -1.98 22.83
N THR A 204 10.79 -1.61 21.60
CA THR A 204 9.80 -0.57 21.31
C THR A 204 8.37 -1.08 21.20
N GLY A 205 8.17 -2.41 21.28
CA GLY A 205 6.84 -3.02 21.27
C GLY A 205 6.31 -3.43 19.88
N VAL A 206 7.08 -3.23 18.81
CA VAL A 206 6.75 -3.76 17.48
C VAL A 206 7.42 -5.12 17.26
N ASP A 207 6.92 -5.91 16.33
CA ASP A 207 7.57 -7.17 15.95
C ASP A 207 8.81 -6.93 15.08
N ALA A 208 9.91 -7.63 15.42
CA ALA A 208 11.11 -7.71 14.59
C ALA A 208 11.01 -8.85 13.58
N TYR A 209 10.30 -9.90 13.95
CA TYR A 209 10.10 -11.13 13.20
C TYR A 209 8.83 -11.82 13.67
N SER A 210 8.14 -12.51 12.76
CA SER A 210 6.99 -13.34 13.11
C SER A 210 7.05 -14.67 12.37
N SER A 211 6.92 -15.78 13.11
CA SER A 211 6.67 -17.11 12.54
C SER A 211 5.16 -17.35 12.56
N ILE A 212 4.58 -17.69 11.42
CA ILE A 212 3.12 -17.83 11.28
C ILE A 212 2.80 -19.17 10.64
N TYR A 213 2.02 -19.99 11.35
CA TYR A 213 1.43 -21.22 10.83
C TYR A 213 -0.06 -21.00 10.58
N MET A 214 -0.51 -21.35 9.38
CA MET A 214 -1.90 -21.23 8.95
C MET A 214 -2.42 -22.58 8.43
N ARG A 215 -3.63 -23.00 8.85
CA ARG A 215 -4.30 -24.20 8.41
C ARG A 215 -5.76 -23.91 8.05
#